data_4082f8602032441a87d079401f3d5f32
#
_entry.id   4082f8602032441a87d079401f3d5f32
#
_cell.length_a   1.000
_cell.length_b   1.000
_cell.length_c   1.000
_cell.angle_alpha   90.00
_cell.angle_beta   90.00
_cell.angle_gamma   90.00
#
_symmetry.space_group_name_H-M   'P 1'
#
loop_
_entity.id
_entity.type
_entity.pdbx_description
1 polymer ?
#
loop_
_entity_poly.entity_id
_entity_poly.type
_entity_poly.pdbx_seq_one_letter_code
_entity_poly.pdbx_strand_id
1 'polypeptide(L)'
;MTKKKSLKPLMVACDVYRPAAIEQLHVLGKDLDIEVYSEEDNKDPVAIANAGVKHGKSKGHNLIIIDTAGRLAIDEEMMNEISNIKKAINPSEILFVVDSMTGQDAVNSAKAFNDVLDFDGVVLTKLDGDARGGAALSIKSVVDKPIKFIGTGEKMDALDVFHPSRMADRILGMGDVVSLVERAQQQFDQEEARKIQKKIAKNKFGLDDFMKQIQQIKKMGDMKDLVGMIPGANKMMKQSGEQIDNESFKPIEAIINSMTPKERALPSILDQSRKKRISKGSGRSVEEINQLIKQFNQMSKMMKMMQGMGQGKMMQMMQNMKGR
;
A
#
# COMPACT_ATOMS: atom_id res chain seq x y z
N MET A 1 3.47 -12.98 -2.38
CA MET A 1 3.33 -14.46 -2.27
C MET A 1 4.69 -15.16 -2.28
N THR A 2 5.58 -14.90 -3.24
CA THR A 2 6.93 -15.48 -3.30
C THR A 2 7.71 -15.39 -2.00
N LYS A 3 7.76 -14.21 -1.37
CA LYS A 3 8.52 -13.99 -0.12
C LYS A 3 7.91 -14.66 1.12
N LYS A 4 6.59 -14.92 1.14
CA LYS A 4 5.89 -15.46 2.32
C LYS A 4 5.57 -16.96 2.23
N LYS A 5 5.50 -17.54 1.02
CA LYS A 5 5.02 -18.92 0.79
C LYS A 5 5.97 -19.80 -0.03
N SER A 6 7.18 -19.35 -0.32
CA SER A 6 8.17 -20.08 -1.15
C SER A 6 7.60 -20.52 -2.50
N LEU A 7 6.75 -19.70 -3.11
CA LEU A 7 6.17 -19.99 -4.42
C LEU A 7 7.15 -19.58 -5.51
N LYS A 8 7.22 -20.40 -6.56
CA LYS A 8 8.00 -20.14 -7.80
C LYS A 8 7.00 -19.85 -8.92
N PRO A 9 6.57 -18.58 -9.09
CA PRO A 9 5.56 -18.22 -10.09
C PRO A 9 6.13 -18.17 -11.50
N LEU A 10 5.24 -18.43 -12.46
CA LEU A 10 5.38 -18.10 -13.87
C LEU A 10 4.20 -17.21 -14.26
N MET A 11 4.44 -16.15 -15.02
CA MET A 11 3.39 -15.37 -15.67
C MET A 11 3.32 -15.75 -17.15
N VAL A 12 2.10 -15.92 -17.69
CA VAL A 12 1.86 -16.25 -19.10
C VAL A 12 1.04 -15.15 -19.71
N ALA A 13 1.57 -14.52 -20.78
CA ALA A 13 0.94 -13.40 -21.46
C ALA A 13 0.00 -13.91 -22.56
N CYS A 14 -1.31 -13.95 -22.29
CA CYS A 14 -2.33 -14.36 -23.26
C CYS A 14 -3.15 -13.18 -23.82
N ASP A 15 -2.87 -11.93 -23.46
CA ASP A 15 -3.49 -10.75 -24.07
C ASP A 15 -2.77 -10.39 -25.37
N VAL A 16 -3.05 -11.15 -26.40
CA VAL A 16 -2.42 -11.00 -27.74
C VAL A 16 -2.90 -9.78 -28.51
N TYR A 17 -3.96 -9.12 -28.06
CA TYR A 17 -4.56 -7.97 -28.73
C TYR A 17 -3.88 -6.66 -28.39
N ARG A 18 -3.14 -6.62 -27.27
CA ARG A 18 -2.45 -5.43 -26.77
C ARG A 18 -0.95 -5.69 -26.58
N PRO A 19 -0.11 -5.43 -27.62
CA PRO A 19 1.33 -5.65 -27.50
C PRO A 19 1.96 -4.95 -26.30
N ALA A 20 1.49 -3.74 -25.98
CA ALA A 20 1.95 -3.00 -24.78
C ALA A 20 1.65 -3.72 -23.47
N ALA A 21 0.60 -4.55 -23.37
CA ALA A 21 0.31 -5.34 -22.17
C ALA A 21 1.33 -6.47 -22.00
N ILE A 22 1.74 -7.11 -23.07
CA ILE A 22 2.80 -8.14 -23.07
C ILE A 22 4.13 -7.52 -22.61
N GLU A 23 4.52 -6.37 -23.18
CA GLU A 23 5.72 -5.64 -22.77
C GLU A 23 5.67 -5.25 -21.29
N GLN A 24 4.53 -4.72 -20.85
CA GLN A 24 4.34 -4.36 -19.44
C GLN A 24 4.49 -5.56 -18.51
N LEU A 25 3.96 -6.73 -18.88
CA LEU A 25 4.12 -7.95 -18.10
C LEU A 25 5.58 -8.38 -17.99
N HIS A 26 6.37 -8.24 -19.09
CA HIS A 26 7.81 -8.49 -19.08
C HIS A 26 8.58 -7.52 -18.16
N VAL A 27 8.24 -6.23 -18.19
CA VAL A 27 8.84 -5.23 -17.29
C VAL A 27 8.56 -5.60 -15.82
N LEU A 28 7.31 -5.93 -15.48
CA LEU A 28 6.92 -6.36 -14.16
C LEU A 28 7.62 -7.67 -13.74
N GLY A 29 7.74 -8.62 -14.65
CA GLY A 29 8.47 -9.86 -14.41
C GLY A 29 9.93 -9.62 -14.06
N LYS A 30 10.59 -8.73 -14.80
CA LYS A 30 11.99 -8.35 -14.55
C LYS A 30 12.15 -7.66 -13.19
N ASP A 31 11.25 -6.74 -12.83
CA ASP A 31 11.29 -6.01 -11.56
C ASP A 31 11.06 -6.92 -10.34
N LEU A 32 10.29 -8.00 -10.52
CA LEU A 32 9.95 -8.96 -9.47
C LEU A 32 10.82 -10.22 -9.47
N ASP A 33 11.75 -10.36 -10.43
CA ASP A 33 12.52 -11.58 -10.69
C ASP A 33 11.61 -12.81 -10.91
N ILE A 34 10.58 -12.62 -11.77
CA ILE A 34 9.60 -13.64 -12.14
C ILE A 34 9.69 -13.90 -13.65
N GLU A 35 9.79 -15.16 -14.03
CA GLU A 35 9.79 -15.58 -15.45
C GLU A 35 8.43 -15.25 -16.10
N VAL A 36 8.47 -14.70 -17.30
CA VAL A 36 7.30 -14.43 -18.14
C VAL A 36 7.39 -15.27 -19.41
N TYR A 37 6.34 -16.01 -19.71
CA TYR A 37 6.19 -16.77 -20.94
C TYR A 37 5.30 -15.99 -21.91
N SER A 38 5.77 -15.79 -23.14
CA SER A 38 5.03 -15.16 -24.23
C SER A 38 5.46 -15.76 -25.57
N GLU A 39 4.60 -15.66 -26.58
CA GLU A 39 4.87 -16.07 -27.97
C GLU A 39 4.52 -14.90 -28.89
N GLU A 40 5.53 -14.21 -29.45
CA GLU A 40 5.34 -12.95 -30.19
C GLU A 40 4.51 -13.13 -31.48
N ASP A 41 4.73 -14.23 -32.19
CA ASP A 41 4.10 -14.51 -33.49
C ASP A 41 2.76 -15.25 -33.35
N ASN A 42 2.46 -15.80 -32.19
CA ASN A 42 1.25 -16.58 -31.98
C ASN A 42 0.09 -15.67 -31.56
N LYS A 43 -1.01 -15.75 -32.29
CA LYS A 43 -2.25 -14.98 -31.99
C LYS A 43 -3.36 -15.84 -31.39
N ASP A 44 -3.07 -17.11 -31.04
CA ASP A 44 -4.03 -18.01 -30.38
C ASP A 44 -3.77 -18.04 -28.87
N PRO A 45 -4.59 -17.34 -28.05
CA PRO A 45 -4.41 -17.30 -26.61
C PRO A 45 -4.56 -18.67 -25.95
N VAL A 46 -5.36 -19.56 -26.55
CA VAL A 46 -5.59 -20.91 -26.01
C VAL A 46 -4.32 -21.75 -26.17
N ALA A 47 -3.67 -21.66 -27.36
CA ALA A 47 -2.40 -22.35 -27.63
C ALA A 47 -1.29 -21.83 -26.69
N ILE A 48 -1.18 -20.50 -26.53
CA ILE A 48 -0.20 -19.86 -25.63
C ILE A 48 -0.41 -20.31 -24.18
N ALA A 49 -1.66 -20.31 -23.69
CA ALA A 49 -1.98 -20.74 -22.33
C ALA A 49 -1.55 -22.19 -22.08
N ASN A 50 -1.87 -23.12 -23.01
CA ASN A 50 -1.46 -24.51 -22.94
C ASN A 50 0.07 -24.68 -22.96
N ALA A 51 0.75 -23.99 -23.86
CA ALA A 51 2.21 -24.02 -23.95
C ALA A 51 2.86 -23.45 -22.69
N GLY A 52 2.36 -22.33 -22.16
CA GLY A 52 2.83 -21.72 -20.93
C GLY A 52 2.66 -22.64 -19.71
N VAL A 53 1.54 -23.35 -19.59
CA VAL A 53 1.31 -24.35 -18.52
C VAL A 53 2.31 -25.50 -18.66
N LYS A 54 2.54 -26.03 -19.87
CA LYS A 54 3.55 -27.09 -20.10
C LYS A 54 4.96 -26.61 -19.76
N HIS A 55 5.31 -25.42 -20.20
CA HIS A 55 6.59 -24.79 -19.89
C HIS A 55 6.78 -24.64 -18.38
N GLY A 56 5.80 -24.08 -17.68
CA GLY A 56 5.86 -23.90 -16.23
C GLY A 56 6.06 -25.21 -15.46
N LYS A 57 5.30 -26.26 -15.83
CA LYS A 57 5.45 -27.58 -15.24
C LYS A 57 6.84 -28.18 -15.49
N SER A 58 7.38 -28.05 -16.71
CA SER A 58 8.71 -28.57 -17.09
C SER A 58 9.85 -27.89 -16.34
N LYS A 59 9.70 -26.59 -16.02
CA LYS A 59 10.67 -25.76 -15.28
C LYS A 59 10.50 -25.81 -13.76
N GLY A 60 9.51 -26.59 -13.26
CA GLY A 60 9.25 -26.75 -11.85
C GLY A 60 8.64 -25.50 -11.19
N HIS A 61 7.90 -24.69 -11.93
CA HIS A 61 7.05 -23.64 -11.35
C HIS A 61 5.86 -24.28 -10.63
N ASN A 62 5.53 -23.77 -9.47
CA ASN A 62 4.43 -24.27 -8.62
C ASN A 62 3.24 -23.31 -8.53
N LEU A 63 3.34 -22.18 -9.22
CA LEU A 63 2.26 -21.22 -9.44
C LEU A 63 2.36 -20.69 -10.86
N ILE A 64 1.29 -20.83 -11.64
CA ILE A 64 1.21 -20.29 -13.02
C ILE A 64 0.05 -19.30 -13.05
N ILE A 65 0.33 -18.06 -13.44
CA ILE A 65 -0.64 -16.98 -13.57
C ILE A 65 -0.84 -16.72 -15.05
N ILE A 66 -2.05 -16.92 -15.55
CA ILE A 66 -2.43 -16.66 -16.94
C ILE A 66 -3.08 -15.28 -17.02
N ASP A 67 -2.44 -14.34 -17.71
CA ASP A 67 -2.98 -13.00 -17.95
C ASP A 67 -3.75 -13.00 -19.27
N THR A 68 -5.05 -12.75 -19.22
CA THR A 68 -5.96 -12.79 -20.36
C THR A 68 -6.43 -11.40 -20.75
N ALA A 69 -6.87 -11.23 -21.98
CA ALA A 69 -7.48 -9.99 -22.43
C ALA A 69 -8.67 -9.59 -21.55
N GLY A 70 -8.75 -8.30 -21.25
CA GLY A 70 -9.86 -7.67 -20.56
C GLY A 70 -10.36 -6.47 -21.38
N ARG A 71 -11.61 -6.50 -21.83
CA ARG A 71 -12.25 -5.38 -22.55
C ARG A 71 -13.39 -4.82 -21.71
N LEU A 72 -13.65 -3.53 -21.88
CA LEU A 72 -14.77 -2.84 -21.21
C LEU A 72 -16.14 -3.29 -21.77
N ALA A 73 -16.21 -3.69 -23.04
CA ALA A 73 -17.41 -4.21 -23.66
C ALA A 73 -17.39 -5.75 -23.56
N ILE A 74 -18.48 -6.30 -23.06
CA ILE A 74 -18.73 -7.75 -23.07
C ILE A 74 -19.11 -8.12 -24.49
N ASP A 75 -18.21 -8.79 -25.21
CA ASP A 75 -18.48 -9.34 -26.53
C ASP A 75 -18.41 -10.86 -26.52
N GLU A 76 -19.21 -11.50 -27.36
CA GLU A 76 -19.33 -12.97 -27.41
C GLU A 76 -18.01 -13.64 -27.80
N GLU A 77 -17.22 -13.01 -28.67
CA GLU A 77 -15.95 -13.57 -29.14
C GLU A 77 -14.94 -13.70 -27.98
N MET A 78 -14.78 -12.63 -27.21
CA MET A 78 -13.92 -12.64 -26.03
C MET A 78 -14.42 -13.63 -24.97
N MET A 79 -15.72 -13.71 -24.73
CA MET A 79 -16.29 -14.64 -23.75
C MET A 79 -16.07 -16.10 -24.16
N ASN A 80 -16.18 -16.39 -25.45
CA ASN A 80 -15.88 -17.71 -26.01
C ASN A 80 -14.39 -18.04 -25.89
N GLU A 81 -13.50 -17.09 -26.18
CA GLU A 81 -12.05 -17.23 -26.05
C GLU A 81 -11.66 -17.60 -24.61
N ILE A 82 -12.10 -16.82 -23.62
CA ILE A 82 -11.78 -17.07 -22.23
C ILE A 82 -12.37 -18.40 -21.74
N SER A 83 -13.59 -18.75 -22.19
CA SER A 83 -14.20 -20.06 -21.93
C SER A 83 -13.36 -21.21 -22.51
N ASN A 84 -12.80 -21.04 -23.72
CA ASN A 84 -11.94 -22.02 -24.33
C ASN A 84 -10.58 -22.14 -23.60
N ILE A 85 -10.00 -21.03 -23.16
CA ILE A 85 -8.81 -21.06 -22.27
C ILE A 85 -9.13 -21.85 -21.01
N LYS A 86 -10.23 -21.54 -20.31
CA LYS A 86 -10.66 -22.26 -19.11
C LYS A 86 -10.73 -23.77 -19.36
N LYS A 87 -11.40 -24.19 -20.43
CA LYS A 87 -11.55 -25.62 -20.78
C LYS A 87 -10.20 -26.30 -21.09
N ALA A 88 -9.31 -25.57 -21.77
CA ALA A 88 -8.03 -26.13 -22.21
C ALA A 88 -7.04 -26.34 -21.07
N ILE A 89 -6.96 -25.43 -20.11
CA ILE A 89 -5.96 -25.48 -19.02
C ILE A 89 -6.53 -26.01 -17.71
N ASN A 90 -7.86 -26.03 -17.55
CA ASN A 90 -8.55 -26.42 -16.33
C ASN A 90 -7.92 -25.79 -15.07
N PRO A 91 -7.99 -24.45 -14.92
CA PRO A 91 -7.29 -23.74 -13.85
C PRO A 91 -7.85 -24.12 -12.48
N SER A 92 -7.00 -24.11 -11.45
CA SER A 92 -7.41 -24.35 -10.07
C SER A 92 -8.19 -23.16 -9.47
N GLU A 93 -8.06 -22.00 -10.08
CA GLU A 93 -8.71 -20.77 -9.60
C GLU A 93 -8.86 -19.75 -10.74
N ILE A 94 -10.06 -19.15 -10.85
CA ILE A 94 -10.36 -18.07 -11.78
C ILE A 94 -10.69 -16.83 -10.95
N LEU A 95 -9.93 -15.75 -11.17
CA LEU A 95 -10.11 -14.48 -10.49
C LEU A 95 -10.65 -13.42 -11.46
N PHE A 96 -11.80 -12.88 -11.16
CA PHE A 96 -12.35 -11.74 -11.87
C PHE A 96 -11.78 -10.43 -11.29
N VAL A 97 -11.07 -9.67 -12.12
CA VAL A 97 -10.44 -8.40 -11.74
C VAL A 97 -11.32 -7.24 -12.19
N VAL A 98 -11.70 -6.39 -11.27
CA VAL A 98 -12.61 -5.29 -11.55
C VAL A 98 -12.20 -4.00 -10.84
N ASP A 99 -12.41 -2.88 -11.52
CA ASP A 99 -12.19 -1.54 -10.99
C ASP A 99 -13.36 -1.12 -10.10
N SER A 100 -13.10 -0.82 -8.82
CA SER A 100 -14.13 -0.42 -7.85
C SER A 100 -14.77 0.92 -8.17
N MET A 101 -14.16 1.73 -9.04
CA MET A 101 -14.67 3.07 -9.40
C MET A 101 -15.67 3.05 -10.56
N THR A 102 -15.83 1.92 -11.28
CA THR A 102 -16.73 1.83 -12.44
C THR A 102 -18.21 1.68 -12.08
N GLY A 103 -18.53 1.64 -10.79
CA GLY A 103 -19.93 1.68 -10.31
C GLY A 103 -20.77 0.51 -10.79
N GLN A 104 -21.92 0.79 -11.42
CA GLN A 104 -22.87 -0.24 -11.88
C GLN A 104 -22.28 -1.12 -13.00
N ASP A 105 -21.38 -0.60 -13.83
CA ASP A 105 -20.74 -1.38 -14.90
C ASP A 105 -19.88 -2.51 -14.33
N ALA A 106 -19.25 -2.29 -13.18
CA ALA A 106 -18.52 -3.35 -12.46
C ALA A 106 -19.45 -4.53 -12.13
N VAL A 107 -20.66 -4.24 -11.68
CA VAL A 107 -21.65 -5.26 -11.28
C VAL A 107 -22.17 -6.01 -12.50
N ASN A 108 -22.51 -5.29 -13.57
CA ASN A 108 -22.99 -5.87 -14.83
C ASN A 108 -21.95 -6.78 -15.45
N SER A 109 -20.69 -6.34 -15.50
CA SER A 109 -19.57 -7.13 -15.99
C SER A 109 -19.34 -8.37 -15.13
N ALA A 110 -19.32 -8.22 -13.79
CA ALA A 110 -19.16 -9.35 -12.88
C ALA A 110 -20.23 -10.43 -13.11
N LYS A 111 -21.51 -10.02 -13.30
CA LYS A 111 -22.59 -10.95 -13.58
C LYS A 111 -22.37 -11.70 -14.90
N ALA A 112 -22.11 -10.99 -15.98
CA ALA A 112 -21.91 -11.60 -17.29
C ALA A 112 -20.73 -12.58 -17.31
N PHE A 113 -19.59 -12.22 -16.71
CA PHE A 113 -18.44 -13.13 -16.58
C PHE A 113 -18.75 -14.32 -15.68
N ASN A 114 -19.52 -14.13 -14.60
CA ASN A 114 -19.90 -15.22 -13.70
C ASN A 114 -20.81 -16.23 -14.41
N ASP A 115 -21.76 -15.75 -15.21
CA ASP A 115 -22.73 -16.61 -15.93
C ASP A 115 -22.01 -17.56 -16.94
N VAL A 116 -20.87 -17.12 -17.51
CA VAL A 116 -20.09 -17.91 -18.49
C VAL A 116 -18.96 -18.69 -17.84
N LEU A 117 -18.23 -18.07 -16.92
CA LEU A 117 -17.00 -18.67 -16.37
C LEU A 117 -17.19 -19.32 -15.02
N ASP A 118 -18.23 -18.98 -14.28
CA ASP A 118 -18.38 -19.41 -12.88
C ASP A 118 -17.06 -19.24 -12.12
N PHE A 119 -16.57 -17.99 -12.05
CA PHE A 119 -15.26 -17.69 -11.45
C PHE A 119 -15.26 -17.92 -9.94
N ASP A 120 -14.06 -18.12 -9.35
CA ASP A 120 -13.91 -18.53 -7.95
C ASP A 120 -13.77 -17.35 -6.97
N GLY A 121 -13.52 -16.15 -7.48
CA GLY A 121 -13.35 -14.97 -6.63
C GLY A 121 -13.12 -13.68 -7.39
N VAL A 122 -13.21 -12.59 -6.66
CA VAL A 122 -13.09 -11.22 -7.18
C VAL A 122 -11.85 -10.55 -6.61
N VAL A 123 -11.16 -9.80 -7.46
CA VAL A 123 -10.11 -8.84 -7.09
C VAL A 123 -10.64 -7.44 -7.35
N LEU A 124 -10.79 -6.63 -6.31
CA LEU A 124 -11.19 -5.22 -6.44
C LEU A 124 -9.95 -4.35 -6.54
N THR A 125 -9.82 -3.60 -7.63
CA THR A 125 -8.72 -2.64 -7.82
C THR A 125 -9.19 -1.21 -7.55
N LYS A 126 -8.25 -0.28 -7.43
CA LYS A 126 -8.47 1.17 -7.24
C LYS A 126 -9.30 1.54 -6.01
N LEU A 127 -9.20 0.75 -4.96
CA LEU A 127 -9.87 1.05 -3.69
C LEU A 127 -9.31 2.30 -2.98
N ASP A 128 -8.14 2.78 -3.34
CA ASP A 128 -7.59 4.08 -2.95
C ASP A 128 -8.42 5.25 -3.48
N GLY A 129 -9.06 5.12 -4.64
CA GLY A 129 -10.00 6.09 -5.21
C GLY A 129 -11.44 5.97 -4.69
N ASP A 130 -11.86 4.77 -4.26
CA ASP A 130 -13.19 4.51 -3.70
C ASP A 130 -13.20 4.70 -2.18
N ALA A 131 -13.58 5.90 -1.73
CA ALA A 131 -13.56 6.27 -0.32
C ALA A 131 -14.43 5.36 0.59
N ARG A 132 -15.42 4.66 0.04
CA ARG A 132 -16.39 3.87 0.82
C ARG A 132 -16.43 2.38 0.50
N GLY A 133 -15.88 1.93 -0.63
CA GLY A 133 -15.90 0.51 -1.01
C GLY A 133 -17.30 -0.03 -1.35
N GLY A 134 -18.20 0.82 -1.85
CA GLY A 134 -19.57 0.43 -2.18
C GLY A 134 -19.67 -0.64 -3.26
N ALA A 135 -18.74 -0.65 -4.22
CA ALA A 135 -18.66 -1.67 -5.25
C ALA A 135 -18.52 -3.10 -4.67
N ALA A 136 -17.81 -3.26 -3.55
CA ALA A 136 -17.67 -4.55 -2.89
C ALA A 136 -19.01 -5.17 -2.48
N LEU A 137 -19.91 -4.37 -1.89
CA LEU A 137 -21.23 -4.83 -1.48
C LEU A 137 -22.10 -5.18 -2.70
N SER A 138 -22.11 -4.32 -3.71
CA SER A 138 -22.92 -4.50 -4.92
C SER A 138 -22.53 -5.76 -5.69
N ILE A 139 -21.22 -5.97 -5.90
CA ILE A 139 -20.71 -7.17 -6.57
C ILE A 139 -21.04 -8.43 -5.76
N LYS A 140 -20.77 -8.42 -4.44
CA LYS A 140 -21.05 -9.56 -3.57
C LYS A 140 -22.54 -9.94 -3.59
N SER A 141 -23.43 -8.95 -3.60
CA SER A 141 -24.89 -9.21 -3.59
C SER A 141 -25.40 -9.80 -4.91
N VAL A 142 -24.74 -9.49 -6.05
CA VAL A 142 -25.21 -9.91 -7.38
C VAL A 142 -24.64 -11.25 -7.80
N VAL A 143 -23.32 -11.49 -7.58
CA VAL A 143 -22.66 -12.70 -8.08
C VAL A 143 -22.42 -13.74 -7.00
N ASP A 144 -22.62 -13.41 -5.73
CA ASP A 144 -22.39 -14.26 -4.56
C ASP A 144 -21.02 -14.96 -4.51
N LYS A 145 -20.01 -14.39 -5.16
CA LYS A 145 -18.64 -14.88 -5.13
C LYS A 145 -17.84 -14.14 -4.06
N PRO A 146 -16.82 -14.80 -3.43
CA PRO A 146 -15.99 -14.15 -2.44
C PRO A 146 -15.07 -13.10 -3.10
N ILE A 147 -14.93 -11.95 -2.45
CA ILE A 147 -13.82 -11.04 -2.75
C ILE A 147 -12.59 -11.62 -2.07
N LYS A 148 -11.49 -11.83 -2.82
CA LYS A 148 -10.28 -12.46 -2.31
C LYS A 148 -9.16 -11.46 -2.07
N PHE A 149 -9.01 -10.48 -2.96
CA PHE A 149 -7.96 -9.49 -2.90
C PHE A 149 -8.50 -8.08 -3.18
N ILE A 150 -7.77 -7.09 -2.67
CA ILE A 150 -8.01 -5.67 -2.91
C ILE A 150 -6.72 -4.98 -3.31
N GLY A 151 -6.79 -4.13 -4.34
CA GLY A 151 -5.73 -3.21 -4.75
C GLY A 151 -6.00 -1.83 -4.19
N THR A 152 -5.03 -1.30 -3.43
CA THR A 152 -5.11 -0.01 -2.75
C THR A 152 -4.08 1.00 -3.26
N GLY A 153 -3.57 0.80 -4.47
CA GLY A 153 -2.62 1.66 -5.12
C GLY A 153 -1.92 0.97 -6.30
N GLU A 154 -0.98 1.66 -6.94
CA GLU A 154 -0.28 1.20 -8.15
C GLU A 154 0.96 0.35 -7.87
N LYS A 155 1.47 0.37 -6.64
CA LYS A 155 2.68 -0.38 -6.27
C LYS A 155 2.38 -1.86 -6.07
N MET A 156 3.38 -2.71 -6.32
CA MET A 156 3.27 -4.16 -6.16
C MET A 156 2.95 -4.63 -4.74
N ASP A 157 3.26 -3.85 -3.74
CA ASP A 157 2.94 -4.11 -2.33
C ASP A 157 1.55 -3.59 -1.92
N ALA A 158 0.84 -2.89 -2.82
CA ALA A 158 -0.50 -2.38 -2.59
C ALA A 158 -1.63 -3.40 -2.85
N LEU A 159 -1.31 -4.70 -2.98
CA LEU A 159 -2.28 -5.78 -3.07
C LEU A 159 -2.42 -6.48 -1.71
N ASP A 160 -3.60 -6.39 -1.12
CA ASP A 160 -3.92 -6.98 0.18
C ASP A 160 -4.99 -8.09 0.06
N VAL A 161 -5.00 -9.01 1.02
CA VAL A 161 -6.08 -9.99 1.18
C VAL A 161 -7.35 -9.26 1.65
N PHE A 162 -8.50 -9.62 1.10
CA PHE A 162 -9.76 -9.04 1.52
C PHE A 162 -10.16 -9.51 2.93
N HIS A 163 -10.48 -8.57 3.80
CA HIS A 163 -10.98 -8.80 5.14
C HIS A 163 -12.39 -8.18 5.29
N PRO A 164 -13.47 -9.01 5.36
CA PRO A 164 -14.85 -8.49 5.39
C PRO A 164 -15.12 -7.49 6.52
N SER A 165 -14.62 -7.75 7.73
CA SER A 165 -14.80 -6.86 8.88
C SER A 165 -14.17 -5.49 8.65
N ARG A 166 -12.95 -5.45 8.11
CA ARG A 166 -12.25 -4.18 7.81
C ARG A 166 -12.96 -3.39 6.71
N MET A 167 -13.50 -4.09 5.71
CA MET A 167 -14.30 -3.45 4.67
C MET A 167 -15.60 -2.88 5.23
N ALA A 168 -16.28 -3.59 6.13
CA ALA A 168 -17.46 -3.08 6.81
C ALA A 168 -17.15 -1.83 7.64
N ASP A 169 -16.07 -1.82 8.40
CA ASP A 169 -15.62 -0.66 9.19
C ASP A 169 -15.31 0.54 8.27
N ARG A 170 -14.68 0.30 7.12
CA ARG A 170 -14.41 1.32 6.10
C ARG A 170 -15.71 1.91 5.53
N ILE A 171 -16.68 1.07 5.16
CA ILE A 171 -17.99 1.49 4.63
C ILE A 171 -18.75 2.33 5.67
N LEU A 172 -18.68 1.95 6.94
CA LEU A 172 -19.29 2.66 8.06
C LEU A 172 -18.53 3.94 8.46
N GLY A 173 -17.38 4.22 7.84
CA GLY A 173 -16.56 5.38 8.15
C GLY A 173 -15.80 5.28 9.48
N MET A 174 -15.66 4.06 10.03
CA MET A 174 -14.94 3.79 11.27
C MET A 174 -13.41 3.72 11.08
N GLY A 175 -12.94 3.75 9.83
CA GLY A 175 -11.52 3.63 9.48
C GLY A 175 -10.99 2.20 9.58
N ASP A 176 -9.79 1.98 9.04
CA ASP A 176 -9.10 0.67 9.11
C ASP A 176 -7.90 0.73 10.07
N VAL A 177 -8.21 0.83 11.38
CA VAL A 177 -7.19 0.92 12.44
C VAL A 177 -6.36 -0.37 12.53
N VAL A 178 -6.95 -1.52 12.20
CA VAL A 178 -6.28 -2.83 12.28
C VAL A 178 -5.19 -2.93 11.22
N SER A 179 -5.49 -2.57 9.97
CA SER A 179 -4.46 -2.54 8.91
C SER A 179 -3.34 -1.55 9.21
N LEU A 180 -3.65 -0.40 9.80
CA LEU A 180 -2.64 0.56 10.25
C LEU A 180 -1.69 -0.05 11.29
N VAL A 181 -2.26 -0.73 12.31
CA VAL A 181 -1.47 -1.40 13.36
C VAL A 181 -0.63 -2.54 12.79
N GLU A 182 -1.17 -3.35 11.89
CA GLU A 182 -0.44 -4.46 11.25
C GLU A 182 0.71 -3.95 10.35
N ARG A 183 0.49 -2.90 9.54
CA ARG A 183 1.57 -2.27 8.75
C ARG A 183 2.64 -1.69 9.66
N ALA A 184 2.25 -1.03 10.74
CA ALA A 184 3.19 -0.57 11.76
C ALA A 184 3.99 -1.73 12.35
N GLN A 185 3.35 -2.84 12.76
CA GLN A 185 4.02 -3.99 13.35
C GLN A 185 4.97 -4.73 12.37
N GLN A 186 4.63 -4.80 11.09
CA GLN A 186 5.47 -5.45 10.09
C GLN A 186 6.76 -4.68 9.77
N GLN A 187 6.76 -3.37 9.96
CA GLN A 187 7.89 -2.49 9.64
C GLN A 187 8.68 -2.01 10.86
N PHE A 188 8.10 -2.14 12.06
CA PHE A 188 8.82 -1.84 13.30
C PHE A 188 9.75 -3.00 13.66
N ASP A 189 11.04 -2.77 13.48
CA ASP A 189 12.07 -3.60 14.11
C ASP A 189 11.96 -3.42 15.63
N GLN A 190 11.50 -4.47 16.33
CA GLN A 190 11.33 -4.45 17.79
C GLN A 190 12.64 -4.09 18.53
N GLU A 191 13.78 -4.43 17.95
CA GLU A 191 15.08 -4.05 18.51
C GLU A 191 15.37 -2.55 18.36
N GLU A 192 15.02 -1.95 17.21
CA GLU A 192 15.15 -0.50 17.02
C GLU A 192 14.21 0.26 17.94
N ALA A 193 12.95 -0.17 18.10
CA ALA A 193 12.02 0.42 19.04
C ALA A 193 12.55 0.39 20.49
N ARG A 194 13.13 -0.73 20.92
CA ARG A 194 13.77 -0.85 22.24
C ARG A 194 15.00 0.06 22.39
N LYS A 195 15.81 0.20 21.33
CA LYS A 195 16.97 1.11 21.31
C LYS A 195 16.53 2.57 21.43
N ILE A 196 15.46 2.96 20.72
CA ILE A 196 14.89 4.31 20.80
C ILE A 196 14.33 4.58 22.20
N GLN A 197 13.56 3.64 22.78
CA GLN A 197 13.07 3.76 24.16
C GLN A 197 14.19 3.99 25.18
N LYS A 198 15.29 3.22 25.08
CA LYS A 198 16.46 3.40 25.95
C LYS A 198 17.14 4.75 25.74
N LYS A 199 17.17 5.30 24.52
CA LYS A 199 17.72 6.64 24.24
C LYS A 199 16.86 7.75 24.81
N ILE A 200 15.53 7.63 24.71
CA ILE A 200 14.58 8.59 25.29
C ILE A 200 14.71 8.62 26.82
N ALA A 201 14.75 7.44 27.45
CA ALA A 201 14.93 7.31 28.90
C ALA A 201 16.23 7.96 29.41
N LYS A 202 17.31 7.86 28.60
CA LYS A 202 18.64 8.42 28.92
C LYS A 202 18.83 9.87 28.43
N ASN A 203 17.80 10.56 27.97
CA ASN A 203 17.89 11.91 27.37
C ASN A 203 18.87 12.01 26.17
N LYS A 204 19.06 10.93 25.43
CA LYS A 204 19.97 10.83 24.26
C LYS A 204 19.23 10.75 22.94
N PHE A 205 17.94 11.05 22.91
CA PHE A 205 17.16 11.12 21.68
C PHE A 205 17.49 12.41 20.93
N GLY A 206 18.07 12.27 19.73
CA GLY A 206 18.55 13.38 18.90
C GLY A 206 17.75 13.54 17.60
N LEU A 207 18.11 14.55 16.81
CA LEU A 207 17.51 14.80 15.49
C LEU A 207 17.86 13.68 14.47
N ASP A 208 18.96 12.95 14.66
CA ASP A 208 19.27 11.75 13.86
C ASP A 208 18.25 10.63 14.10
N ASP A 209 17.83 10.43 15.35
CA ASP A 209 16.82 9.45 15.69
C ASP A 209 15.44 9.87 15.16
N PHE A 210 15.15 11.17 15.20
CA PHE A 210 13.95 11.74 14.60
C PHE A 210 13.92 11.56 13.07
N MET A 211 15.04 11.80 12.40
CA MET A 211 15.17 11.56 10.96
C MET A 211 14.92 10.10 10.59
N LYS A 212 15.47 9.15 11.36
CA LYS A 212 15.22 7.72 11.15
C LYS A 212 13.74 7.38 11.28
N GLN A 213 13.02 7.97 12.24
CA GLN A 213 11.57 7.77 12.38
C GLN A 213 10.81 8.32 11.17
N ILE A 214 11.16 9.51 10.66
CA ILE A 214 10.57 10.05 9.42
C ILE A 214 10.80 9.08 8.26
N GLN A 215 12.02 8.55 8.10
CA GLN A 215 12.34 7.59 7.04
C GLN A 215 11.57 6.28 7.18
N GLN A 216 11.35 5.80 8.41
CA GLN A 216 10.51 4.63 8.67
C GLN A 216 9.05 4.88 8.29
N ILE A 217 8.50 6.04 8.66
CA ILE A 217 7.13 6.44 8.28
C ILE A 217 7.00 6.50 6.75
N LYS A 218 7.96 7.09 6.04
CA LYS A 218 7.98 7.11 4.57
C LYS A 218 8.00 5.70 3.94
N LYS A 219 8.65 4.74 4.58
CA LYS A 219 8.69 3.33 4.12
C LYS A 219 7.37 2.60 4.36
N MET A 220 6.51 3.07 5.25
CA MET A 220 5.19 2.47 5.54
C MET A 220 4.14 2.71 4.45
N GLY A 221 4.45 3.54 3.45
CA GLY A 221 3.54 3.88 2.35
C GLY A 221 3.32 5.38 2.23
N ASP A 222 2.38 5.78 1.37
CA ASP A 222 2.04 7.20 1.22
C ASP A 222 1.35 7.70 2.49
N MET A 223 1.74 8.90 2.96
CA MET A 223 1.14 9.53 4.14
C MET A 223 -0.37 9.75 3.97
N LYS A 224 -0.84 9.96 2.74
CA LYS A 224 -2.28 10.07 2.45
C LYS A 224 -3.02 8.78 2.80
N ASP A 225 -2.43 7.63 2.48
CA ASP A 225 -3.01 6.32 2.77
C ASP A 225 -3.05 6.05 4.28
N LEU A 226 -1.97 6.38 4.99
CA LEU A 226 -1.88 6.21 6.44
C LEU A 226 -2.89 7.10 7.19
N VAL A 227 -3.04 8.36 6.77
CA VAL A 227 -4.03 9.29 7.34
C VAL A 227 -5.45 8.85 7.01
N GLY A 228 -5.68 8.29 5.82
CA GLY A 228 -6.98 7.74 5.41
C GLY A 228 -7.46 6.59 6.29
N MET A 229 -6.55 5.86 6.95
CA MET A 229 -6.86 4.76 7.86
C MET A 229 -7.25 5.22 9.27
N ILE A 230 -7.00 6.47 9.64
CA ILE A 230 -7.31 7.01 10.97
C ILE A 230 -8.74 7.58 10.97
N PRO A 231 -9.64 7.11 11.87
CA PRO A 231 -11.00 7.62 11.96
C PRO A 231 -11.05 9.13 12.23
N GLY A 232 -11.76 9.87 11.37
CA GLY A 232 -11.94 11.31 11.52
C GLY A 232 -10.78 12.20 11.03
N ALA A 233 -9.60 11.66 10.72
CA ALA A 233 -8.45 12.43 10.24
C ALA A 233 -8.76 13.19 8.94
N ASN A 234 -9.49 12.57 8.02
CA ASN A 234 -9.93 13.21 6.78
C ASN A 234 -10.81 14.46 6.99
N LYS A 235 -11.60 14.51 8.08
CA LYS A 235 -12.38 15.70 8.43
C LYS A 235 -11.49 16.82 8.98
N MET A 236 -10.50 16.49 9.80
CA MET A 236 -9.55 17.46 10.36
C MET A 236 -8.66 18.05 9.26
N MET A 237 -8.19 17.25 8.31
CA MET A 237 -7.37 17.73 7.17
C MET A 237 -8.14 18.66 6.25
N LYS A 238 -9.43 18.36 5.97
CA LYS A 238 -10.27 19.26 5.17
C LYS A 238 -10.52 20.61 5.84
N GLN A 239 -10.46 20.67 7.16
CA GLN A 239 -10.61 21.93 7.91
C GLN A 239 -9.31 22.73 8.02
N SER A 240 -8.13 22.08 8.02
CA SER A 240 -6.85 22.75 8.12
C SER A 240 -6.28 23.24 6.76
N GLY A 241 -6.82 22.72 5.64
CA GLY A 241 -6.34 23.09 4.29
C GLY A 241 -4.94 22.58 3.93
N GLU A 242 -4.27 21.85 4.83
CA GLU A 242 -2.93 21.31 4.62
C GLU A 242 -3.00 19.87 4.06
N GLN A 243 -2.39 19.67 2.89
CA GLN A 243 -2.14 18.33 2.36
C GLN A 243 -0.80 17.84 2.94
N ILE A 244 -0.86 16.85 3.82
CA ILE A 244 0.33 16.15 4.30
C ILE A 244 0.69 15.08 3.26
N ASP A 245 1.77 15.28 2.53
CA ASP A 245 2.35 14.32 1.60
C ASP A 245 3.82 14.04 1.95
N ASN A 246 4.44 13.12 1.23
CA ASN A 246 5.85 12.77 1.42
C ASN A 246 6.80 13.97 1.15
N GLU A 247 6.36 14.95 0.37
CA GLU A 247 7.11 16.16 0.06
C GLU A 247 7.21 17.11 1.27
N SER A 248 6.23 17.06 2.18
CA SER A 248 6.19 17.90 3.39
C SER A 248 7.38 17.64 4.33
N PHE A 249 8.06 16.52 4.21
CA PHE A 249 9.26 16.21 4.99
C PHE A 249 10.57 16.70 4.37
N LYS A 250 10.60 17.04 3.08
CA LYS A 250 11.83 17.52 2.40
C LYS A 250 12.48 18.73 3.08
N PRO A 251 11.72 19.77 3.53
CA PRO A 251 12.28 20.88 4.27
C PRO A 251 12.98 20.46 5.56
N ILE A 252 12.37 19.54 6.31
CA ILE A 252 12.90 19.02 7.58
C ILE A 252 14.20 18.26 7.34
N GLU A 253 14.21 17.39 6.32
CA GLU A 253 15.41 16.63 5.92
C GLU A 253 16.56 17.55 5.51
N ALA A 254 16.27 18.60 4.73
CA ALA A 254 17.27 19.58 4.30
C ALA A 254 17.90 20.32 5.50
N ILE A 255 17.08 20.74 6.48
CA ILE A 255 17.56 21.40 7.70
C ILE A 255 18.46 20.45 8.50
N ILE A 256 18.01 19.22 8.78
CA ILE A 256 18.75 18.25 9.59
C ILE A 256 20.05 17.84 8.89
N ASN A 257 20.04 17.62 7.57
CA ASN A 257 21.22 17.28 6.79
C ASN A 257 22.28 18.39 6.77
N SER A 258 21.86 19.63 6.94
CA SER A 258 22.75 20.81 7.02
C SER A 258 23.38 21.01 8.40
N MET A 259 22.98 20.20 9.41
CA MET A 259 23.55 20.21 10.75
C MET A 259 24.75 19.28 10.86
N THR A 260 25.70 19.63 11.71
CA THR A 260 26.81 18.72 12.10
C THR A 260 26.28 17.58 12.97
N PRO A 261 27.00 16.42 13.08
CA PRO A 261 26.61 15.31 13.96
C PRO A 261 26.39 15.73 15.43
N LYS A 262 27.22 16.68 15.94
CA LYS A 262 27.06 17.21 17.30
C LYS A 262 25.79 18.02 17.47
N GLU A 263 25.40 18.81 16.48
CA GLU A 263 24.18 19.64 16.51
C GLU A 263 22.92 18.74 16.41
N ARG A 264 22.99 17.67 15.61
CA ARG A 264 21.90 16.70 15.52
C ARG A 264 21.73 15.91 16.82
N ALA A 265 22.82 15.53 17.46
CA ALA A 265 22.78 14.81 18.74
C ALA A 265 22.32 15.71 19.91
N LEU A 266 22.68 16.99 19.90
CA LEU A 266 22.38 17.95 20.98
C LEU A 266 21.86 19.28 20.43
N PRO A 267 20.60 19.38 20.03
CA PRO A 267 20.05 20.60 19.43
C PRO A 267 20.10 21.86 20.34
N SER A 268 20.31 21.69 21.63
CA SER A 268 20.45 22.80 22.56
C SER A 268 21.71 23.67 22.37
N ILE A 269 22.70 23.20 21.58
CA ILE A 269 23.89 23.99 21.24
C ILE A 269 23.69 24.95 20.05
N LEU A 270 22.50 24.92 19.45
CA LEU A 270 22.20 25.73 18.26
C LEU A 270 21.99 27.21 18.63
N ASP A 271 23.07 27.98 18.59
CA ASP A 271 23.06 29.41 18.69
C ASP A 271 22.66 30.11 17.37
N GLN A 272 22.56 31.43 17.40
CA GLN A 272 22.12 32.22 16.25
C GLN A 272 23.09 32.09 15.04
N SER A 273 24.38 31.98 15.28
CA SER A 273 25.40 31.84 14.23
C SER A 273 25.25 30.49 13.51
N ARG A 274 25.07 29.41 14.28
CA ARG A 274 24.85 28.07 13.74
C ARG A 274 23.56 27.98 12.95
N LYS A 275 22.46 28.57 13.45
CA LYS A 275 21.18 28.65 12.72
C LYS A 275 21.30 29.39 11.40
N LYS A 276 22.04 30.51 11.33
CA LYS A 276 22.32 31.21 10.07
C LYS A 276 23.11 30.33 9.08
N ARG A 277 24.10 29.60 9.55
CA ARG A 277 24.86 28.66 8.71
C ARG A 277 23.97 27.53 8.19
N ILE A 278 23.13 26.93 9.04
CA ILE A 278 22.18 25.86 8.66
C ILE A 278 21.16 26.41 7.67
N SER A 279 20.65 27.63 7.89
CA SER A 279 19.73 28.32 6.97
C SER A 279 20.35 28.45 5.56
N LYS A 280 21.60 28.90 5.49
CA LYS A 280 22.33 29.04 4.21
C LYS A 280 22.57 27.68 3.53
N GLY A 281 22.85 26.62 4.31
CA GLY A 281 23.12 25.28 3.78
C GLY A 281 21.86 24.53 3.35
N SER A 282 20.72 24.73 4.03
CA SER A 282 19.46 24.07 3.77
C SER A 282 18.55 24.81 2.78
N GLY A 283 18.83 26.10 2.53
CA GLY A 283 17.94 26.97 1.76
C GLY A 283 16.63 27.29 2.49
N ARG A 284 16.57 27.11 3.84
CA ARG A 284 15.40 27.36 4.67
C ARG A 284 15.61 28.50 5.62
N SER A 285 14.53 29.17 6.03
CA SER A 285 14.62 30.34 6.90
C SER A 285 15.03 29.95 8.33
N VAL A 286 15.53 30.92 9.10
CA VAL A 286 15.86 30.72 10.52
C VAL A 286 14.59 30.46 11.33
N GLU A 287 13.46 31.00 10.92
CA GLU A 287 12.13 30.77 11.50
C GLU A 287 11.72 29.31 11.38
N GLU A 288 11.86 28.70 10.19
CA GLU A 288 11.57 27.27 9.97
C GLU A 288 12.48 26.38 10.83
N ILE A 289 13.77 26.73 10.97
CA ILE A 289 14.69 26.01 11.86
C ILE A 289 14.24 26.12 13.32
N ASN A 290 13.82 27.29 13.77
CA ASN A 290 13.32 27.49 15.14
C ASN A 290 12.02 26.68 15.38
N GLN A 291 11.14 26.65 14.41
CA GLN A 291 9.90 25.88 14.47
C GLN A 291 10.18 24.39 14.56
N LEU A 292 11.10 23.86 13.74
CA LEU A 292 11.51 22.46 13.81
C LEU A 292 12.07 22.09 15.20
N ILE A 293 12.96 22.92 15.74
CA ILE A 293 13.55 22.69 17.07
C ILE A 293 12.47 22.73 18.17
N LYS A 294 11.52 23.66 18.08
CA LYS A 294 10.40 23.75 19.01
C LYS A 294 9.52 22.51 18.96
N GLN A 295 9.15 22.05 17.76
CA GLN A 295 8.36 20.82 17.55
C GLN A 295 9.10 19.59 18.07
N PHE A 296 10.39 19.43 17.75
CA PHE A 296 11.24 18.36 18.26
C PHE A 296 11.28 18.32 19.79
N ASN A 297 11.46 19.48 20.44
CA ASN A 297 11.48 19.57 21.90
C ASN A 297 10.12 19.22 22.53
N GLN A 298 9.01 19.64 21.93
CA GLN A 298 7.67 19.29 22.37
C GLN A 298 7.41 17.78 22.26
N MET A 299 7.75 17.20 21.13
CA MET A 299 7.63 15.76 20.89
C MET A 299 8.49 14.95 21.85
N SER A 300 9.74 15.35 22.07
CA SER A 300 10.65 14.70 23.02
C SER A 300 10.13 14.74 24.45
N LYS A 301 9.51 15.85 24.88
CA LYS A 301 8.85 15.97 26.19
C LYS A 301 7.63 15.04 26.28
N MET A 302 6.80 14.98 25.24
CA MET A 302 5.62 14.12 25.19
C MET A 302 6.01 12.64 25.30
N MET A 303 7.03 12.21 24.53
CA MET A 303 7.55 10.84 24.58
C MET A 303 8.05 10.45 25.97
N LYS A 304 8.71 11.37 26.69
CA LYS A 304 9.14 11.14 28.08
C LYS A 304 7.96 10.99 29.03
N MET A 305 6.94 11.83 28.90
CA MET A 305 5.74 11.72 29.74
C MET A 305 5.02 10.37 29.51
N MET A 306 4.94 9.92 28.24
CA MET A 306 4.33 8.63 27.92
C MET A 306 5.11 7.43 28.49
N GLN A 307 6.44 7.50 28.57
CA GLN A 307 7.24 6.43 29.19
C GLN A 307 7.06 6.32 30.72
N GLY A 308 6.75 7.44 31.38
CA GLY A 308 6.46 7.47 32.82
C GLY A 308 5.05 7.03 33.20
N MET A 309 4.15 6.89 32.24
CA MET A 309 2.76 6.50 32.45
C MET A 309 2.57 5.01 32.18
N GLY A 310 2.15 4.23 33.18
CA GLY A 310 1.73 2.84 33.00
C GLY A 310 0.53 2.74 32.04
N GLN A 311 0.40 1.56 31.37
CA GLN A 311 -0.61 1.30 30.33
C GLN A 311 -2.05 1.74 30.68
N GLY A 312 -2.46 1.64 31.96
CA GLY A 312 -3.80 2.05 32.40
C GLY A 312 -4.08 3.56 32.34
N LYS A 313 -3.08 4.40 32.63
CA LYS A 313 -3.20 5.87 32.52
C LYS A 313 -3.17 6.36 31.08
N MET A 314 -2.49 5.65 30.20
CA MET A 314 -2.43 5.94 28.76
C MET A 314 -3.81 5.73 28.10
N MET A 315 -4.52 4.67 28.47
CA MET A 315 -5.86 4.36 27.96
C MET A 315 -6.91 5.38 28.44
N GLN A 316 -6.79 5.86 29.66
CA GLN A 316 -7.66 6.90 30.24
C GLN A 316 -7.45 8.27 29.58
N MET A 317 -6.21 8.60 29.20
CA MET A 317 -5.88 9.85 28.50
C MET A 317 -6.39 9.84 27.05
N MET A 318 -6.33 8.70 26.35
CA MET A 318 -6.93 8.52 25.02
C MET A 318 -8.47 8.62 25.03
N GLN A 319 -9.13 8.11 26.08
CA GLN A 319 -10.58 8.26 26.24
C GLN A 319 -10.99 9.72 26.50
N ASN A 320 -10.23 10.46 27.30
CA ASN A 320 -10.51 11.88 27.59
C ASN A 320 -10.25 12.81 26.38
N MET A 321 -9.41 12.41 25.43
CA MET A 321 -9.23 13.14 24.16
C MET A 321 -10.35 12.88 23.13
N LYS A 322 -11.14 11.80 23.30
CA LYS A 322 -12.33 11.50 22.48
C LYS A 322 -13.60 12.25 22.92
N GLY A 323 -13.58 12.91 24.06
CA GLY A 323 -14.76 13.57 24.66
C GLY A 323 -14.77 15.10 24.60
N ARG A 324 -13.94 15.70 23.70
CA ARG A 324 -14.01 17.15 23.44
C ARG A 324 -14.11 17.44 21.96
#